data_b1cea914acc50b8d8e778f930a130dfd
#
_entry.id   b1cea914acc50b8d8e778f930a130dfd
#
_cell.length_a   1.000
_cell.length_b   1.000
_cell.length_c   1.000
_cell.angle_alpha   90.00
_cell.angle_beta   90.00
_cell.angle_gamma   90.00
#
_symmetry.space_group_name_H-M   'P 1'
#
loop_
_entity.id
_entity.type
_entity.pdbx_description
1 polymer ?
#
loop_
_entity_poly.entity_id
_entity_poly.type
_entity_poly.pdbx_seq_one_letter_code
_entity_poly.pdbx_strand_id
1 'polypeptide(L)'
;MSDEFLFQLVAGYLKIQRERFSDANDHFNRMLYTKHNPNDDDILWIAKSHIYKKLGKREESKICMKLVTDALENTEIYKNISLKSL
;
A
#
# COMPACT_ATOMS: atom_id res chain seq x y z
N MET A 1 -7.64 -2.51 12.23
CA MET A 1 -8.23 -1.91 11.01
C MET A 1 -9.71 -1.65 11.28
N SER A 2 -10.21 -0.45 11.01
CA SER A 2 -11.62 -0.14 11.20
C SER A 2 -12.46 -0.75 10.09
N ASP A 3 -13.75 -0.95 10.34
CA ASP A 3 -14.67 -1.50 9.34
C ASP A 3 -14.78 -0.57 8.13
N GLU A 4 -14.82 0.75 8.37
CA GLU A 4 -14.88 1.72 7.28
C GLU A 4 -13.63 1.67 6.41
N PHE A 5 -12.45 1.58 7.03
CA PHE A 5 -11.20 1.43 6.29
C PHE A 5 -11.23 0.15 5.43
N LEU A 6 -11.70 -0.94 6.00
CA LEU A 6 -11.80 -2.22 5.28
C LEU A 6 -12.75 -2.12 4.09
N PHE A 7 -13.91 -1.47 4.25
CA PHE A 7 -14.84 -1.25 3.14
C PHE A 7 -14.20 -0.45 2.02
N GLN A 8 -13.47 0.61 2.36
CA GLN A 8 -12.80 1.45 1.37
C GLN A 8 -11.67 0.68 0.68
N LEU A 9 -10.95 -0.15 1.41
CA LEU A 9 -9.89 -0.99 0.87
C LEU A 9 -10.46 -1.96 -0.17
N VAL A 10 -11.55 -2.66 0.17
CA VAL A 10 -12.23 -3.59 -0.73
C VAL A 10 -12.74 -2.86 -1.98
N ALA A 11 -13.34 -1.67 -1.81
CA ALA A 11 -13.83 -0.88 -2.93
C ALA A 11 -12.71 -0.51 -3.89
N GLY A 12 -11.55 -0.14 -3.36
CA GLY A 12 -10.37 0.16 -4.18
C GLY A 12 -9.87 -1.05 -4.95
N TYR A 13 -9.79 -2.20 -4.30
CA TYR A 13 -9.37 -3.45 -4.94
C TYR A 13 -10.36 -3.93 -6.01
N LEU A 14 -11.65 -3.70 -5.82
CA LEU A 14 -12.64 -3.99 -6.86
C LEU A 14 -12.39 -3.17 -8.12
N LYS A 15 -11.97 -1.91 -7.97
CA LYS A 15 -11.60 -1.08 -9.12
C LYS A 15 -10.37 -1.63 -9.84
N ILE A 16 -9.37 -2.11 -9.08
CA ILE A 16 -8.20 -2.77 -9.68
C ILE A 16 -8.64 -4.00 -10.47
N GLN A 17 -9.50 -4.82 -9.90
CA GLN A 17 -9.99 -6.03 -10.54
C GLN A 17 -10.72 -5.75 -11.84
N ARG A 18 -11.39 -4.60 -11.92
CA ARG A 18 -12.10 -4.14 -13.13
C ARG A 18 -11.19 -3.38 -14.08
N GLU A 19 -9.90 -3.36 -13.82
CA GLU A 19 -8.88 -2.67 -14.62
C GLU A 19 -9.07 -1.15 -14.68
N ARG A 20 -9.75 -0.58 -13.69
CA ARG A 20 -9.93 0.86 -13.55
C ARG A 20 -8.80 1.43 -12.69
N PHE A 21 -7.57 1.36 -13.21
CA PHE A 21 -6.38 1.64 -12.43
C PHE A 21 -6.25 3.10 -11.99
N SER A 22 -6.58 4.05 -12.86
CA SER A 22 -6.54 5.47 -12.49
C SER A 22 -7.55 5.79 -11.40
N ASP A 23 -8.77 5.25 -11.51
CA ASP A 23 -9.80 5.45 -10.49
C ASP A 23 -9.40 4.81 -9.17
N ALA A 24 -8.80 3.61 -9.24
CA ALA A 24 -8.31 2.92 -8.06
C ALA A 24 -7.22 3.74 -7.37
N ASN A 25 -6.29 4.30 -8.15
CA ASN A 25 -5.21 5.11 -7.59
C ASN A 25 -5.77 6.36 -6.88
N ASP A 26 -6.73 7.05 -7.49
CA ASP A 26 -7.39 8.19 -6.87
C ASP A 26 -8.08 7.79 -5.57
N HIS A 27 -8.71 6.62 -5.57
CA HIS A 27 -9.38 6.08 -4.38
C HIS A 27 -8.40 5.86 -3.23
N PHE A 28 -7.27 5.20 -3.50
CA PHE A 28 -6.26 4.96 -2.48
C PHE A 28 -5.57 6.25 -2.03
N ASN A 29 -5.38 7.22 -2.93
CA ASN A 29 -4.86 8.54 -2.55
C ASN A 29 -5.79 9.22 -1.54
N ARG A 30 -7.10 9.18 -1.77
CA ARG A 30 -8.08 9.74 -0.83
C ARG A 30 -8.02 9.04 0.52
N MET A 31 -7.81 7.72 0.53
CA MET A 31 -7.67 6.97 1.78
C MET A 31 -6.44 7.43 2.56
N LEU A 32 -5.32 7.67 1.89
CA LEU A 32 -4.10 8.16 2.54
C LEU A 32 -4.30 9.52 3.22
N TYR A 33 -5.11 10.39 2.63
CA TYR A 33 -5.38 11.72 3.17
C TYR A 33 -6.53 11.76 4.18
N THR A 34 -7.32 10.69 4.25
CA THR A 34 -8.40 10.58 5.24
C THR A 34 -7.83 10.06 6.55
N LYS A 35 -8.36 10.53 7.68
CA LYS A 35 -7.92 10.09 9.00
C LYS A 35 -8.04 8.56 9.13
N HIS A 36 -6.94 7.90 9.41
CA HIS A 36 -6.88 6.45 9.61
C HIS A 36 -5.67 6.12 10.48
N ASN A 37 -5.54 4.86 10.87
CA ASN A 37 -4.39 4.40 11.63
C ASN A 37 -3.14 4.41 10.73
N PRO A 38 -2.07 5.15 11.07
CA PRO A 38 -0.85 5.18 10.25
C PRO A 38 -0.22 3.81 10.01
N ASN A 39 -0.47 2.84 10.88
CA ASN A 39 0.04 1.48 10.70
C ASN A 39 -0.60 0.78 9.49
N ASP A 40 -1.73 1.28 8.98
CA ASP A 40 -2.41 0.74 7.82
C ASP A 40 -1.88 1.32 6.49
N ASP A 41 -0.96 2.29 6.55
CA ASP A 41 -0.41 2.92 5.34
C ASP A 41 0.30 1.91 4.43
N ASP A 42 0.95 0.91 5.01
CA ASP A 42 1.67 -0.10 4.23
C ASP A 42 0.76 -0.82 3.23
N ILE A 43 -0.46 -1.14 3.65
CA ILE A 43 -1.45 -1.78 2.79
C ILE A 43 -1.77 -0.89 1.59
N LEU A 44 -1.91 0.41 1.84
CA LEU A 44 -2.21 1.39 0.79
C LEU A 44 -1.05 1.55 -0.19
N TRP A 45 0.20 1.59 0.32
CA TRP A 45 1.38 1.69 -0.53
C TRP A 45 1.58 0.44 -1.38
N ILE A 46 1.31 -0.74 -0.83
CA ILE A 46 1.36 -2.00 -1.59
C ILE A 46 0.35 -1.97 -2.73
N ALA A 47 -0.89 -1.54 -2.45
CA ALA A 47 -1.92 -1.43 -3.46
C ALA A 47 -1.54 -0.44 -4.56
N LYS A 48 -1.01 0.73 -4.18
CA LYS A 48 -0.56 1.74 -5.14
C LYS A 48 0.60 1.24 -5.98
N SER A 49 1.55 0.51 -5.39
CA SER A 49 2.65 -0.09 -6.14
C SER A 49 2.13 -1.01 -7.24
N HIS A 50 1.14 -1.84 -6.90
CA HIS A 50 0.53 -2.75 -7.87
C HIS A 50 -0.18 -1.97 -9.00
N ILE A 51 -0.90 -0.92 -8.66
CA ILE A 51 -1.58 -0.05 -9.64
C ILE A 51 -0.57 0.60 -10.58
N TYR A 52 0.48 1.20 -10.05
CA TYR A 52 1.51 1.85 -10.86
C TYR A 52 2.19 0.88 -11.80
N LYS A 53 2.45 -0.34 -11.33
CA LYS A 53 3.01 -1.39 -12.16
C LYS A 53 2.09 -1.72 -13.35
N LYS A 54 0.78 -1.81 -13.11
CA LYS A 54 -0.20 -2.05 -14.17
C LYS A 54 -0.32 -0.88 -15.14
N LEU A 55 -0.09 0.35 -14.68
CA LEU A 55 -0.08 1.55 -15.52
C LEU A 55 1.25 1.74 -16.27
N GLY A 56 2.22 0.86 -16.08
CA GLY A 56 3.54 0.99 -16.69
C GLY A 56 4.46 1.99 -16.01
N LYS A 57 4.08 2.48 -14.84
CA LYS A 57 4.85 3.47 -14.07
C LYS A 57 5.77 2.75 -13.08
N ARG A 58 6.85 2.18 -13.60
CA ARG A 58 7.75 1.33 -12.80
C ARG A 58 8.47 2.08 -11.69
N GLU A 59 8.88 3.33 -11.94
CA GLU A 59 9.60 4.09 -10.94
C GLU A 59 8.71 4.43 -9.74
N GLU A 60 7.48 4.85 -9.99
CA GLU A 60 6.51 5.14 -8.95
C GLU A 60 6.17 3.86 -8.16
N SER A 61 6.07 2.72 -8.85
CA SER A 61 5.85 1.44 -8.20
C SER A 61 6.99 1.09 -7.25
N LYS A 62 8.24 1.28 -7.67
CA LYS A 62 9.41 1.03 -6.84
C LYS A 62 9.46 1.94 -5.62
N ILE A 63 9.11 3.22 -5.79
CA ILE A 63 9.07 4.18 -4.69
C ILE A 63 8.06 3.73 -3.63
N CYS A 64 6.86 3.30 -4.05
CA CYS A 64 5.84 2.82 -3.13
C CYS A 64 6.32 1.59 -2.36
N MET A 65 6.96 0.64 -3.03
CA MET A 65 7.49 -0.56 -2.37
C MET A 65 8.64 -0.23 -1.43
N LYS A 66 9.46 0.74 -1.78
CA LYS A 66 10.54 1.18 -0.90
C LYS A 66 10.00 1.76 0.41
N LEU A 67 8.91 2.53 0.33
CA LEU A 67 8.26 3.07 1.54
C LEU A 67 7.83 1.94 2.48
N VAL A 68 7.28 0.85 1.93
CA VAL A 68 6.89 -0.31 2.72
C VAL A 68 8.12 -1.00 3.30
N THR A 69 9.14 -1.21 2.51
CA THR A 69 10.38 -1.86 2.94
C THR A 69 11.06 -1.06 4.05
N ASP A 70 11.15 0.25 3.90
CA ASP A 70 11.76 1.12 4.91
C ASP A 70 10.98 1.05 6.23
N ALA A 71 9.66 1.02 6.17
CA ALA A 71 8.81 0.87 7.35
C ALA A 71 9.05 -0.47 8.05
N LEU A 72 9.14 -1.56 7.29
CA LEU A 72 9.41 -2.89 7.82
C LEU A 72 10.79 -2.98 8.47
N GLU A 73 11.82 -2.37 7.86
CA GLU A 73 13.17 -2.35 8.39
C GLU A 73 13.25 -1.63 9.74
N ASN A 74 12.33 -0.71 10.00
CA ASN A 74 12.27 0.02 11.25
C ASN A 74 11.43 -0.69 12.32
N THR A 75 10.82 -1.83 12.00
CA THR A 75 10.09 -2.60 13.00
C THR A 75 11.02 -3.54 13.73
N GLU A 76 10.76 -3.74 15.02
CA GLU A 76 11.57 -4.61 15.85
C GLU A 76 11.48 -6.07 15.42
N ILE A 77 10.30 -6.49 14.96
CA ILE A 77 10.08 -7.86 14.48
C ILE A 77 10.96 -8.14 13.26
N TYR A 78 10.99 -7.22 12.30
CA TYR A 78 11.82 -7.36 11.11
C TYR A 78 13.30 -7.42 11.45
N LYS A 79 13.76 -6.53 12.34
CA LYS A 79 15.15 -6.51 12.78
C LYS A 79 15.54 -7.85 13.40
N ASN A 80 14.68 -8.42 14.23
CA ASN A 80 14.92 -9.72 14.85
C ASN A 80 15.01 -10.85 13.82
N ILE A 81 14.15 -10.85 12.83
CA ILE A 81 14.15 -11.83 11.75
C ILE A 81 15.44 -11.71 10.94
N SER A 82 15.83 -10.49 10.57
CA SER A 82 17.05 -10.24 9.79
C SER A 82 18.31 -10.71 10.54
N LEU A 83 18.39 -10.46 11.83
CA LEU A 83 19.51 -10.90 12.64
C LEU A 83 19.60 -12.42 12.74
N LYS A 84 18.46 -13.10 12.79
CA LYS A 84 18.42 -14.56 12.83
C LYS A 84 18.74 -15.20 11.48
N SER A 85 18.56 -14.47 10.38
CA SER A 85 18.86 -14.95 9.05
C SER A 85 20.35 -14.89 8.72
N LEU A 86 21.07 -14.15 9.51
CA LEU A 86 22.51 -14.00 9.35
C LEU A 86 23.27 -15.06 10.16
#